data_517cd6f2ca16ed9bfdb0d3ba8217ac7a
#
_entry.id   517cd6f2ca16ed9bfdb0d3ba8217ac7a
#
_cell.length_a   1.000
_cell.length_b   1.000
_cell.length_c   1.000
_cell.angle_alpha   90.00
_cell.angle_beta   90.00
_cell.angle_gamma   90.00
#
_symmetry.space_group_name_H-M   'P 1'
#
loop_
_entity.id
_entity.type
_entity.pdbx_description
1 polymer ?
#
loop_
_entity_poly.entity_id
_entity_poly.type
_entity_poly.pdbx_seq_one_letter_code
_entity_poly.pdbx_strand_id
1 'polypeptide(L)'
;DKLGLSENSIVIYASDQGFYLGEHGWYDKRWIYEESLKMPLVMRWPGKITPGTKIKKLTQNIDFAPFFLEAAGAEIPKEIQGMSLMPLFKNSDADWREAIYYHYYEAGGHGVPAHYGIRDERYKLVHFPRTDEWNLVDLKKDPLEMQSVHDKPAYKKTLSDMRSKLSGLQNKYGVETSP
;
A
#
# COMPACT_ATOMS: atom_id res chain seq x y z
N ASP A 1 -8.49 25.79 17.05
CA ASP A 1 -9.52 26.06 18.09
C ASP A 1 -9.67 27.55 18.38
N LYS A 2 -8.58 28.30 18.65
CA LYS A 2 -8.64 29.75 18.99
C LYS A 2 -9.30 30.62 17.90
N LEU A 3 -9.26 30.21 16.63
CA LEU A 3 -9.84 30.94 15.51
C LEU A 3 -11.22 30.41 15.08
N GLY A 4 -11.77 29.42 15.78
CA GLY A 4 -13.06 28.82 15.45
C GLY A 4 -13.05 27.97 14.17
N LEU A 5 -11.89 27.60 13.63
CA LEU A 5 -11.76 26.88 12.36
C LEU A 5 -11.88 25.36 12.51
N SER A 6 -11.79 24.85 13.75
CA SER A 6 -11.69 23.41 14.01
C SER A 6 -12.83 22.60 13.42
N GLU A 7 -14.05 23.13 13.45
CA GLU A 7 -15.25 22.42 12.97
C GLU A 7 -15.38 22.42 11.43
N ASN A 8 -14.64 23.31 10.76
CA ASN A 8 -14.64 23.44 9.30
C ASN A 8 -13.26 23.12 8.70
N SER A 9 -12.53 22.18 9.31
CA SER A 9 -11.19 21.83 8.86
C SER A 9 -11.02 20.32 8.79
N ILE A 10 -10.36 19.86 7.73
CA ILE A 10 -9.80 18.51 7.62
C ILE A 10 -8.37 18.57 8.13
N VAL A 11 -8.05 17.76 9.14
CA VAL A 11 -6.69 17.63 9.68
C VAL A 11 -6.20 16.22 9.38
N ILE A 12 -5.05 16.09 8.72
CA ILE A 12 -4.45 14.82 8.34
C ILE A 12 -3.01 14.79 8.87
N TYR A 13 -2.68 13.72 9.56
CA TYR A 13 -1.30 13.35 9.88
C TYR A 13 -0.94 12.09 9.12
N ALA A 14 0.03 12.17 8.25
CA ALA A 14 0.50 11.07 7.41
C ALA A 14 1.99 11.24 7.13
N SER A 15 2.59 10.22 6.48
CA SER A 15 3.94 10.30 5.91
C SER A 15 3.88 9.94 4.42
N ASP A 16 4.84 10.42 3.64
CA ASP A 16 5.05 10.04 2.24
C ASP A 16 5.61 8.63 2.11
N GLN A 17 6.43 8.20 3.07
CA GLN A 17 7.17 6.94 3.07
C GLN A 17 7.49 6.51 4.51
N GLY A 18 7.60 5.20 4.73
CA GLY A 18 8.23 4.64 5.91
C GLY A 18 9.76 4.64 5.82
N PHE A 19 10.45 4.07 6.82
CA PHE A 19 11.90 4.06 6.86
C PHE A 19 12.43 2.92 7.73
N TYR A 20 13.53 2.27 7.32
CA TYR A 20 14.27 1.28 8.12
C TYR A 20 15.26 1.99 9.02
N LEU A 21 15.25 1.64 10.29
CA LEU A 21 16.20 2.15 11.29
C LEU A 21 17.14 1.04 11.82
N GLY A 22 17.38 0.04 11.00
CA GLY A 22 18.18 -1.15 11.31
C GLY A 22 17.44 -2.46 11.06
N GLU A 23 16.13 -2.42 10.85
CA GLU A 23 15.34 -3.59 10.50
C GLU A 23 15.89 -4.21 9.20
N HIS A 24 15.90 -5.54 9.10
CA HIS A 24 16.50 -6.30 7.99
C HIS A 24 17.97 -5.98 7.71
N GLY A 25 18.68 -5.31 8.65
CA GLY A 25 20.05 -4.82 8.45
C GLY A 25 20.15 -3.58 7.55
N TRP A 26 19.05 -2.89 7.28
CA TRP A 26 19.00 -1.73 6.38
C TRP A 26 18.79 -0.41 7.12
N TYR A 27 19.28 0.65 6.48
CA TYR A 27 19.02 2.03 6.87
C TYR A 27 18.61 2.80 5.62
N ASP A 28 17.37 2.63 5.18
CA ASP A 28 16.84 3.08 3.89
C ASP A 28 15.29 3.02 3.87
N LYS A 29 14.65 3.15 2.71
CA LYS A 29 13.21 3.17 2.51
C LYS A 29 12.71 2.53 1.21
N ARG A 30 13.56 1.82 0.45
CA ARG A 30 13.26 1.39 -0.93
C ARG A 30 12.76 -0.04 -1.07
N TRP A 31 13.04 -0.90 -0.10
CA TRP A 31 12.53 -2.25 -0.10
C TRP A 31 11.02 -2.29 0.18
N ILE A 32 10.33 -3.32 -0.36
CA ILE A 32 8.86 -3.49 -0.24
C ILE A 32 8.40 -4.02 1.15
N TYR A 33 9.21 -3.96 2.18
CA TYR A 33 8.82 -4.42 3.52
C TYR A 33 7.89 -3.43 4.24
N GLU A 34 7.19 -3.89 5.30
CA GLU A 34 6.19 -3.09 5.99
C GLU A 34 6.78 -1.81 6.63
N GLU A 35 8.03 -1.80 7.06
CA GLU A 35 8.71 -0.60 7.58
C GLU A 35 8.75 0.54 6.56
N SER A 36 8.84 0.20 5.28
CA SER A 36 8.78 1.15 4.18
C SER A 36 7.34 1.48 3.76
N LEU A 37 6.46 0.48 3.71
CA LEU A 37 5.11 0.63 3.16
C LEU A 37 4.08 1.13 4.17
N LYS A 38 4.24 0.80 5.46
CA LYS A 38 3.25 1.07 6.49
C LYS A 38 3.47 2.42 7.15
N MET A 39 2.87 3.44 6.57
CA MET A 39 2.91 4.80 7.09
C MET A 39 1.74 5.08 8.03
N PRO A 40 1.89 6.03 9.00
CA PRO A 40 0.76 6.50 9.77
C PRO A 40 -0.24 7.24 8.88
N LEU A 41 -1.53 7.02 9.13
CA LEU A 41 -2.61 7.84 8.58
C LEU A 41 -3.65 8.08 9.66
N VAL A 42 -3.69 9.29 10.17
CA VAL A 42 -4.67 9.74 11.15
C VAL A 42 -5.40 10.96 10.60
N MET A 43 -6.72 10.91 10.63
CA MET A 43 -7.56 11.97 10.06
C MET A 43 -8.61 12.42 11.06
N ARG A 44 -8.86 13.74 11.06
CA ARG A 44 -9.98 14.36 11.75
C ARG A 44 -10.78 15.19 10.75
N TRP A 45 -12.08 14.91 10.67
CA TRP A 45 -13.04 15.72 9.90
C TRP A 45 -14.38 15.72 10.64
N PRO A 46 -14.67 16.76 11.41
CA PRO A 46 -15.90 16.86 12.19
C PRO A 46 -17.15 16.71 11.32
N GLY A 47 -18.12 15.97 11.81
CA GLY A 47 -19.37 15.70 11.09
C GLY A 47 -19.26 14.72 9.92
N LYS A 48 -18.05 14.26 9.55
CA LYS A 48 -17.82 13.29 8.47
C LYS A 48 -17.13 12.02 8.94
N ILE A 49 -16.19 12.12 9.87
CA ILE A 49 -15.48 10.98 10.45
C ILE A 49 -15.88 10.85 11.92
N THR A 50 -16.45 9.71 12.28
CA THR A 50 -16.80 9.40 13.68
C THR A 50 -15.52 9.25 14.50
N PRO A 51 -15.38 9.96 15.64
CA PRO A 51 -14.22 9.83 16.51
C PRO A 51 -13.97 8.37 16.94
N GLY A 52 -12.71 7.95 16.94
CA GLY A 52 -12.31 6.60 17.33
C GLY A 52 -12.51 5.53 16.25
N THR A 53 -13.02 5.87 15.07
CA THR A 53 -13.10 4.93 13.94
C THR A 53 -11.72 4.40 13.57
N LYS A 54 -11.65 3.08 13.38
CA LYS A 54 -10.44 2.38 12.89
C LYS A 54 -10.76 1.68 11.59
N ILE A 55 -10.04 2.04 10.54
CA ILE A 55 -10.18 1.47 9.20
C ILE A 55 -8.95 0.60 8.93
N LYS A 56 -9.17 -0.66 8.54
CA LYS A 56 -8.11 -1.64 8.27
C LYS A 56 -7.85 -1.85 6.77
N LYS A 57 -8.59 -1.16 5.92
CA LYS A 57 -8.46 -1.28 4.47
C LYS A 57 -7.11 -0.75 3.97
N LEU A 58 -6.60 -1.34 2.91
CA LEU A 58 -5.36 -0.93 2.26
C LEU A 58 -5.52 0.43 1.59
N THR A 59 -4.91 1.46 2.14
CA THR A 59 -4.87 2.81 1.58
C THR A 59 -3.48 3.15 1.06
N GLN A 60 -3.40 4.08 0.12
CA GLN A 60 -2.13 4.51 -0.51
C GLN A 60 -2.09 6.04 -0.60
N ASN A 61 -0.90 6.61 -0.77
CA ASN A 61 -0.72 8.07 -0.94
C ASN A 61 -1.47 8.61 -2.17
N ILE A 62 -1.62 7.81 -3.22
CA ILE A 62 -2.39 8.19 -4.41
C ILE A 62 -3.89 8.39 -4.13
N ASP A 63 -4.40 7.98 -2.97
CA ASP A 63 -5.79 8.13 -2.57
C ASP A 63 -6.11 9.55 -2.05
N PHE A 64 -5.09 10.33 -1.68
CA PHE A 64 -5.29 11.68 -1.19
C PHE A 64 -5.84 12.62 -2.26
N ALA A 65 -5.31 12.55 -3.50
CA ALA A 65 -5.77 13.43 -4.56
C ALA A 65 -7.27 13.25 -4.87
N PRO A 66 -7.79 12.06 -5.16
CA PRO A 66 -9.23 11.88 -5.38
C PRO A 66 -10.06 12.17 -4.13
N PHE A 67 -9.53 11.91 -2.93
CA PHE A 67 -10.20 12.29 -1.68
C PHE A 67 -10.39 13.82 -1.58
N PHE A 68 -9.34 14.60 -1.82
CA PHE A 68 -9.45 16.07 -1.73
C PHE A 68 -10.35 16.65 -2.80
N LEU A 69 -10.31 16.11 -4.01
CA LEU A 69 -11.21 16.54 -5.10
C LEU A 69 -12.67 16.28 -4.73
N GLU A 70 -13.00 15.08 -4.24
CA GLU A 70 -14.36 14.75 -3.80
C GLU A 70 -14.79 15.62 -2.61
N ALA A 71 -13.91 15.86 -1.63
CA ALA A 71 -14.19 16.70 -0.48
C ALA A 71 -14.47 18.15 -0.88
N ALA A 72 -13.84 18.64 -1.95
CA ALA A 72 -14.06 19.96 -2.53
C ALA A 72 -15.27 20.02 -3.48
N GLY A 73 -15.93 18.90 -3.76
CA GLY A 73 -17.01 18.81 -4.75
C GLY A 73 -16.53 18.95 -6.20
N ALA A 74 -15.26 18.71 -6.46
CA ALA A 74 -14.65 18.75 -7.80
C ALA A 74 -14.72 17.38 -8.47
N GLU A 75 -14.68 17.38 -9.82
CA GLU A 75 -14.61 16.16 -10.59
C GLU A 75 -13.26 15.47 -10.41
N ILE A 76 -13.27 14.14 -10.26
CA ILE A 76 -12.06 13.33 -10.20
C ILE A 76 -11.67 12.94 -11.62
N PRO A 77 -10.52 13.40 -12.13
CA PRO A 77 -10.01 13.02 -13.45
C PRO A 77 -9.87 11.50 -13.60
N LYS A 78 -10.19 10.97 -14.79
CA LYS A 78 -10.16 9.52 -15.07
C LYS A 78 -8.76 8.90 -14.99
N GLU A 79 -7.73 9.71 -15.16
CA GLU A 79 -6.33 9.32 -15.12
C GLU A 79 -5.83 9.05 -13.69
N ILE A 80 -6.57 9.49 -12.67
CA ILE A 80 -6.22 9.24 -11.27
C ILE A 80 -6.45 7.77 -10.94
N GLN A 81 -5.39 7.07 -10.58
CA GLN A 81 -5.43 5.64 -10.23
C GLN A 81 -5.84 5.39 -8.77
N GLY A 82 -5.78 6.41 -7.91
CA GLY A 82 -6.20 6.34 -6.51
C GLY A 82 -7.72 6.24 -6.37
N MET A 83 -8.16 5.88 -5.18
CA MET A 83 -9.57 5.79 -4.79
C MET A 83 -9.85 6.81 -3.68
N SER A 84 -10.97 7.56 -3.78
CA SER A 84 -11.32 8.48 -2.72
C SER A 84 -11.61 7.74 -1.40
N LEU A 85 -11.09 8.27 -0.29
CA LEU A 85 -11.28 7.70 1.04
C LEU A 85 -12.71 7.90 1.60
N MET A 86 -13.54 8.72 0.97
CA MET A 86 -14.88 9.09 1.45
C MET A 86 -15.82 7.90 1.74
N PRO A 87 -15.84 6.83 0.90
CA PRO A 87 -16.66 5.65 1.19
C PRO A 87 -16.31 4.98 2.51
N LEU A 88 -15.00 4.95 2.87
CA LEU A 88 -14.51 4.32 4.10
C LEU A 88 -14.94 5.06 5.37
N PHE A 89 -15.21 6.36 5.28
CA PHE A 89 -15.71 7.14 6.44
C PHE A 89 -17.17 6.85 6.73
N LYS A 90 -17.95 6.48 5.71
CA LYS A 90 -19.36 6.11 5.84
C LYS A 90 -19.53 4.66 6.27
N ASN A 91 -18.68 3.78 5.76
CA ASN A 91 -18.67 2.35 6.05
C ASN A 91 -17.23 1.81 5.98
N SER A 92 -16.67 1.46 7.14
CA SER A 92 -15.30 0.88 7.23
C SER A 92 -15.13 -0.43 6.46
N ASP A 93 -16.25 -1.12 6.14
CA ASP A 93 -16.29 -2.36 5.38
C ASP A 93 -16.74 -2.16 3.92
N ALA A 94 -16.75 -0.91 3.44
CA ALA A 94 -17.06 -0.62 2.05
C ALA A 94 -16.22 -1.48 1.08
N ASP A 95 -16.79 -1.72 -0.11
CA ASP A 95 -16.03 -2.36 -1.19
C ASP A 95 -14.78 -1.53 -1.52
N TRP A 96 -13.63 -2.19 -1.44
CA TRP A 96 -12.33 -1.55 -1.51
C TRP A 96 -11.32 -2.44 -2.19
N ARG A 97 -10.16 -1.89 -2.56
CA ARG A 97 -9.08 -2.70 -3.14
C ARG A 97 -8.66 -3.83 -2.19
N GLU A 98 -8.45 -5.00 -2.77
CA GLU A 98 -7.97 -6.17 -2.03
C GLU A 98 -6.45 -6.23 -1.93
N ALA A 99 -5.75 -5.55 -2.82
CA ALA A 99 -4.30 -5.58 -2.89
C ALA A 99 -3.74 -4.27 -3.45
N ILE A 100 -2.47 -4.02 -3.16
CA ILE A 100 -1.68 -2.92 -3.71
C ILE A 100 -0.53 -3.48 -4.53
N TYR A 101 -0.18 -2.78 -5.61
CA TYR A 101 0.99 -3.02 -6.45
C TYR A 101 2.13 -2.10 -6.03
N TYR A 102 3.36 -2.62 -6.00
CA TYR A 102 4.58 -1.87 -5.76
C TYR A 102 5.59 -2.17 -6.85
N HIS A 103 6.34 -1.15 -7.27
CA HIS A 103 7.44 -1.33 -8.22
C HIS A 103 8.58 -0.36 -7.89
N TYR A 104 9.77 -0.90 -7.70
CA TYR A 104 11.02 -0.17 -7.61
C TYR A 104 11.82 -0.41 -8.88
N TYR A 105 11.95 0.64 -9.71
CA TYR A 105 12.49 0.53 -11.08
C TYR A 105 14.02 0.62 -11.15
N GLU A 106 14.68 1.22 -10.15
CA GLU A 106 16.10 1.44 -10.20
C GLU A 106 16.89 0.14 -10.11
N ALA A 107 17.86 -0.03 -11.02
CA ALA A 107 18.76 -1.18 -11.04
C ALA A 107 20.08 -0.83 -10.32
N GLY A 108 20.12 -1.08 -9.01
CA GLY A 108 21.37 -0.99 -8.21
C GLY A 108 21.68 0.40 -7.63
N GLY A 109 20.85 1.41 -7.86
CA GLY A 109 20.92 2.64 -7.10
C GLY A 109 20.70 2.35 -5.62
N HIS A 110 21.48 2.95 -4.73
CA HIS A 110 21.37 2.77 -3.28
C HIS A 110 21.55 1.32 -2.76
N GLY A 111 22.15 0.42 -3.55
CA GLY A 111 22.35 -0.97 -3.16
C GLY A 111 21.06 -1.82 -3.12
N VAL A 112 19.96 -1.32 -3.69
CA VAL A 112 18.68 -2.04 -3.76
C VAL A 112 18.45 -2.49 -5.20
N PRO A 113 18.23 -3.80 -5.47
CA PRO A 113 17.91 -4.28 -6.80
C PRO A 113 16.49 -3.86 -7.21
N ALA A 114 16.28 -3.71 -8.52
CA ALA A 114 14.93 -3.56 -9.06
C ALA A 114 14.05 -4.73 -8.61
N HIS A 115 12.85 -4.42 -8.15
CA HIS A 115 11.89 -5.42 -7.72
C HIS A 115 10.46 -4.88 -7.81
N TYR A 116 9.52 -5.78 -7.95
CA TYR A 116 8.11 -5.44 -7.90
C TYR A 116 7.32 -6.49 -7.13
N GLY A 117 6.14 -6.14 -6.71
CA GLY A 117 5.36 -7.07 -5.92
C GLY A 117 3.93 -6.63 -5.69
N ILE A 118 3.23 -7.46 -4.95
CA ILE A 118 1.86 -7.26 -4.52
C ILE A 118 1.75 -7.53 -3.03
N ARG A 119 0.96 -6.72 -2.35
CA ARG A 119 0.60 -6.90 -0.95
C ARG A 119 -0.92 -6.91 -0.82
N ASP A 120 -1.50 -8.02 -0.35
CA ASP A 120 -2.90 -8.07 0.12
C ASP A 120 -2.96 -7.99 1.65
N GLU A 121 -4.13 -8.19 2.27
CA GLU A 121 -4.29 -8.07 3.72
C GLU A 121 -3.40 -9.04 4.52
N ARG A 122 -2.98 -10.17 3.92
CA ARG A 122 -2.25 -11.23 4.63
C ARG A 122 -0.92 -11.57 3.99
N TYR A 123 -0.82 -11.52 2.68
CA TYR A 123 0.35 -12.00 1.96
C TYR A 123 1.05 -10.88 1.22
N LYS A 124 2.35 -11.01 1.11
CA LYS A 124 3.19 -10.18 0.25
C LYS A 124 3.98 -11.09 -0.66
N LEU A 125 3.92 -10.84 -1.96
CA LEU A 125 4.70 -11.53 -2.97
C LEU A 125 5.60 -10.52 -3.68
N VAL A 126 6.89 -10.81 -3.73
CA VAL A 126 7.91 -9.97 -4.36
C VAL A 126 8.63 -10.78 -5.42
N HIS A 127 8.95 -10.14 -6.53
CA HIS A 127 9.77 -10.67 -7.61
C HIS A 127 10.99 -9.80 -7.84
N PHE A 128 12.14 -10.44 -8.00
CA PHE A 128 13.41 -9.82 -8.36
C PHE A 128 13.76 -10.25 -9.80
N PRO A 129 13.46 -9.44 -10.83
CA PRO A 129 13.58 -9.86 -12.24
C PRO A 129 14.99 -10.26 -12.64
N ARG A 130 16.03 -9.63 -12.06
CA ARG A 130 17.42 -9.90 -12.40
C ARG A 130 17.88 -11.32 -12.05
N THR A 131 17.36 -11.88 -10.97
CA THR A 131 17.71 -13.21 -10.45
C THR A 131 16.62 -14.24 -10.62
N ASP A 132 15.44 -13.80 -11.10
CA ASP A 132 14.19 -14.57 -11.16
C ASP A 132 13.78 -15.16 -9.80
N GLU A 133 14.15 -14.48 -8.72
CA GLU A 133 13.82 -14.90 -7.37
C GLU A 133 12.45 -14.39 -6.96
N TRP A 134 11.71 -15.25 -6.24
CA TRP A 134 10.42 -14.94 -5.67
C TRP A 134 10.46 -15.04 -4.15
N ASN A 135 9.83 -14.10 -3.50
CA ASN A 135 9.70 -14.08 -2.05
C ASN A 135 8.22 -13.95 -1.70
N LEU A 136 7.67 -14.94 -0.98
CA LEU A 136 6.29 -14.93 -0.48
C LEU A 136 6.32 -14.91 1.04
N VAL A 137 5.65 -13.93 1.65
CA VAL A 137 5.56 -13.78 3.11
C VAL A 137 4.12 -13.91 3.57
N ASP A 138 3.87 -14.67 4.63
CA ASP A 138 2.60 -14.71 5.37
C ASP A 138 2.67 -13.71 6.54
N LEU A 139 2.27 -12.46 6.31
CA LEU A 139 2.34 -11.36 7.28
C LEU A 139 1.60 -11.64 8.59
N LYS A 140 0.65 -12.57 8.60
CA LYS A 140 -0.04 -12.99 9.83
C LYS A 140 0.82 -13.88 10.70
N LYS A 141 1.69 -14.71 10.10
CA LYS A 141 2.58 -15.65 10.81
C LYS A 141 3.96 -15.07 11.03
N ASP A 142 4.40 -14.24 10.11
CA ASP A 142 5.71 -13.59 10.11
C ASP A 142 5.54 -12.08 9.83
N PRO A 143 5.07 -11.31 10.83
CA PRO A 143 4.86 -9.86 10.69
C PRO A 143 6.16 -9.06 10.55
N LEU A 144 7.31 -9.67 10.83
CA LEU A 144 8.63 -9.08 10.66
C LEU A 144 9.28 -9.46 9.32
N GLU A 145 8.59 -10.22 8.48
CA GLU A 145 9.00 -10.57 7.11
C GLU A 145 10.39 -11.23 7.01
N MET A 146 10.74 -12.05 7.99
CA MET A 146 12.05 -12.69 8.11
C MET A 146 12.21 -13.97 7.27
N GLN A 147 11.09 -14.59 6.84
CA GLN A 147 11.11 -15.90 6.19
C GLN A 147 10.18 -15.97 4.98
N SER A 148 10.77 -16.24 3.83
CA SER A 148 9.98 -16.61 2.66
C SER A 148 9.38 -18.02 2.81
N VAL A 149 8.17 -18.17 2.30
CA VAL A 149 7.44 -19.44 2.24
C VAL A 149 7.11 -19.86 0.80
N HIS A 150 7.73 -19.23 -0.20
CA HIS A 150 7.41 -19.44 -1.62
C HIS A 150 7.64 -20.87 -2.11
N ASP A 151 8.63 -21.57 -1.55
CA ASP A 151 9.00 -22.95 -1.87
C ASP A 151 8.27 -23.99 -1.04
N LYS A 152 7.50 -23.58 -0.03
CA LYS A 152 6.80 -24.51 0.86
C LYS A 152 5.55 -25.08 0.18
N PRO A 153 5.39 -26.43 0.10
CA PRO A 153 4.24 -27.07 -0.55
C PRO A 153 2.88 -26.58 -0.06
N ALA A 154 2.77 -26.27 1.25
CA ALA A 154 1.54 -25.77 1.88
C ALA A 154 1.10 -24.41 1.32
N TYR A 155 1.98 -23.64 0.69
CA TYR A 155 1.70 -22.32 0.13
C TYR A 155 1.60 -22.30 -1.40
N LYS A 156 1.68 -23.46 -2.07
CA LYS A 156 1.65 -23.54 -3.54
C LYS A 156 0.42 -22.87 -4.14
N LYS A 157 -0.76 -23.11 -3.56
CA LYS A 157 -1.99 -22.44 -4.01
C LYS A 157 -1.94 -20.93 -3.78
N THR A 158 -1.52 -20.49 -2.60
CA THR A 158 -1.38 -19.08 -2.26
C THR A 158 -0.42 -18.36 -3.21
N LEU A 159 0.71 -18.97 -3.52
CA LEU A 159 1.67 -18.43 -4.48
C LEU A 159 1.05 -18.26 -5.88
N SER A 160 0.30 -19.25 -6.35
CA SER A 160 -0.41 -19.17 -7.64
C SER A 160 -1.46 -18.04 -7.63
N ASP A 161 -2.26 -17.94 -6.58
CA ASP A 161 -3.30 -16.92 -6.44
C ASP A 161 -2.67 -15.50 -6.40
N MET A 162 -1.58 -15.32 -5.64
CA MET A 162 -0.86 -14.04 -5.55
C MET A 162 -0.21 -13.64 -6.87
N ARG A 163 0.36 -14.59 -7.63
CA ARG A 163 0.88 -14.33 -8.98
C ARG A 163 -0.23 -13.89 -9.93
N SER A 164 -1.39 -14.54 -9.87
CA SER A 164 -2.55 -14.16 -10.69
C SER A 164 -3.04 -12.74 -10.36
N LYS A 165 -3.15 -12.41 -9.08
CA LYS A 165 -3.50 -11.05 -8.62
C LYS A 165 -2.47 -10.01 -9.08
N LEU A 166 -1.17 -10.33 -8.98
CA LEU A 166 -0.08 -9.46 -9.42
C LEU A 166 -0.19 -9.15 -10.91
N SER A 167 -0.34 -10.17 -11.75
CA SER A 167 -0.53 -10.00 -13.20
C SER A 167 -1.79 -9.18 -13.52
N GLY A 168 -2.87 -9.39 -12.77
CA GLY A 168 -4.10 -8.61 -12.90
C GLY A 168 -3.88 -7.11 -12.62
N LEU A 169 -3.10 -6.77 -11.57
CA LEU A 169 -2.78 -5.38 -11.27
C LEU A 169 -1.81 -4.77 -12.29
N GLN A 170 -0.81 -5.52 -12.75
CA GLN A 170 0.09 -5.07 -13.82
C GLN A 170 -0.69 -4.71 -15.09
N ASN A 171 -1.61 -5.57 -15.52
CA ASN A 171 -2.48 -5.29 -16.67
C ASN A 171 -3.37 -4.07 -16.41
N LYS A 172 -3.97 -3.96 -15.23
CA LYS A 172 -4.83 -2.83 -14.86
C LYS A 172 -4.11 -1.49 -14.94
N TYR A 173 -2.83 -1.46 -14.54
CA TYR A 173 -2.03 -0.23 -14.51
C TYR A 173 -1.17 -0.03 -15.77
N GLY A 174 -1.29 -0.91 -16.77
CA GLY A 174 -0.51 -0.81 -18.01
C GLY A 174 1.01 -0.91 -17.76
N VAL A 175 1.42 -1.71 -16.77
CA VAL A 175 2.84 -1.86 -16.45
C VAL A 175 3.49 -2.73 -17.50
N GLU A 176 4.45 -2.17 -18.25
CA GLU A 176 5.32 -2.95 -19.12
C GLU A 176 6.26 -3.77 -18.24
N THR A 177 6.06 -5.08 -18.21
CA THR A 177 7.03 -6.01 -17.64
C THR A 177 8.12 -6.23 -18.69
N SER A 178 9.09 -5.30 -18.73
CA SER A 178 10.31 -5.55 -19.49
C SER A 178 11.05 -6.73 -18.86
N PRO A 179 11.61 -7.65 -19.69
CA PRO A 179 12.34 -8.79 -19.22
C PRO A 179 13.61 -8.42 -18.45
#